data_d9c9cdaf95141a8ed96218f66eff29b1
#
_entry.id   d9c9cdaf95141a8ed96218f66eff29b1
#
_cell.length_a   1.000
_cell.length_b   1.000
_cell.length_c   1.000
_cell.angle_alpha   90.00
_cell.angle_beta   90.00
_cell.angle_gamma   90.00
#
_symmetry.space_group_name_H-M   'P 1'
#
loop_
_entity.id
_entity.type
_entity.pdbx_description
1 polymer ?
#
loop_
_entity_poly.entity_id
_entity_poly.type
_entity_poly.pdbx_seq_one_letter_code
_entity_poly.pdbx_strand_id
1 'polypeptide(L)'
;AWKESDAVIARGRCNRDVLLGTSHLFTRDVFCFWEDRGEVRMQLKPHAPGIRKFSEQALTAKARTIIKSMRASKDSGKAVMFYSCIIGSIPGQTATAIKVADTFVRSLRERLDQVFIINPAEYFEPGMDGDDLMFMWEQVQRSGLINIWRFQSMEDIEASFGLMGLKVPPVWSGKDATFSTGCTKEMRIALDMQRSHPELQIVGPGPEKFFRRGDYGVGKFFDATISNAYQE
;
A
#
# COMPACT_ATOMS: atom_id res chain seq x y z
N ALA A 1 -17.60 -6.73 4.12
CA ALA A 1 -18.14 -8.10 3.91
C ALA A 1 -17.03 -9.12 3.61
N TRP A 2 -16.14 -8.88 2.65
CA TRP A 2 -15.06 -9.84 2.31
C TRP A 2 -14.17 -10.17 3.51
N LYS A 3 -13.74 -9.18 4.28
CA LYS A 3 -12.82 -9.36 5.42
C LYS A 3 -13.40 -10.18 6.57
N GLU A 4 -14.70 -10.10 6.78
CA GLU A 4 -15.41 -10.78 7.86
C GLU A 4 -15.98 -12.15 7.45
N SER A 5 -15.91 -12.48 6.14
CA SER A 5 -16.36 -13.79 5.66
C SER A 5 -15.38 -14.88 6.03
N ASP A 6 -15.89 -16.08 6.31
CA ASP A 6 -15.07 -17.29 6.54
C ASP A 6 -14.77 -18.02 5.24
N ALA A 7 -15.67 -17.90 4.26
CA ALA A 7 -15.50 -18.45 2.92
C ALA A 7 -16.12 -17.54 1.88
N VAL A 8 -15.69 -17.69 0.64
CA VAL A 8 -16.25 -16.98 -0.52
C VAL A 8 -16.96 -17.97 -1.42
N ILE A 9 -18.23 -17.69 -1.73
CA ILE A 9 -19.01 -18.46 -2.68
C ILE A 9 -19.19 -17.62 -3.95
N ALA A 10 -18.69 -18.13 -5.07
CA ALA A 10 -18.76 -17.47 -6.36
C ALA A 10 -19.54 -18.32 -7.36
N ARG A 11 -20.49 -17.72 -8.07
CA ARG A 11 -21.32 -18.37 -9.08
C ARG A 11 -20.97 -17.89 -10.48
N GLY A 12 -20.88 -18.84 -11.42
CA GLY A 12 -20.73 -18.59 -12.86
C GLY A 12 -19.31 -18.83 -13.38
N ARG A 13 -19.23 -19.12 -14.69
CA ARG A 13 -17.96 -19.46 -15.37
C ARG A 13 -16.94 -18.32 -15.31
N CYS A 14 -17.37 -17.07 -15.52
CA CYS A 14 -16.46 -15.93 -15.46
C CYS A 14 -15.80 -15.80 -14.08
N ASN A 15 -16.57 -15.93 -13.00
CA ASN A 15 -16.03 -15.88 -11.64
C ASN A 15 -15.09 -17.06 -11.36
N ARG A 16 -15.41 -18.26 -11.84
CA ARG A 16 -14.52 -19.42 -11.77
C ARG A 16 -13.18 -19.12 -12.45
N ASP A 17 -13.21 -18.64 -13.69
CA ASP A 17 -11.98 -18.43 -14.48
C ASP A 17 -11.09 -17.35 -13.85
N VAL A 18 -11.68 -16.27 -13.34
CA VAL A 18 -10.96 -15.20 -12.65
C VAL A 18 -10.39 -15.67 -11.32
N LEU A 19 -11.19 -16.34 -10.48
CA LEU A 19 -10.79 -16.67 -9.11
C LEU A 19 -9.90 -17.92 -9.03
N LEU A 20 -10.16 -18.93 -9.85
CA LEU A 20 -9.37 -20.16 -9.85
C LEU A 20 -8.12 -20.04 -10.74
N GLY A 21 -8.19 -19.27 -11.83
CA GLY A 21 -7.07 -19.06 -12.75
C GLY A 21 -6.00 -18.07 -12.26
N THR A 22 -6.27 -17.31 -11.21
CA THR A 22 -5.30 -16.35 -10.65
C THR A 22 -4.23 -17.04 -9.80
N SER A 23 -3.00 -16.50 -9.83
CA SER A 23 -1.93 -16.83 -8.88
C SER A 23 -2.12 -16.20 -7.50
N HIS A 24 -3.16 -15.38 -7.30
CA HIS A 24 -3.45 -14.74 -6.02
C HIS A 24 -3.67 -15.78 -4.92
N LEU A 25 -3.04 -15.54 -3.78
CA LEU A 25 -3.14 -16.37 -2.59
C LEU A 25 -4.27 -15.82 -1.70
N PHE A 26 -5.38 -16.55 -1.68
CA PHE A 26 -6.54 -16.14 -0.88
C PHE A 26 -6.35 -16.47 0.60
N THR A 27 -6.84 -15.60 1.46
CA THR A 27 -6.88 -15.79 2.91
C THR A 27 -8.11 -16.54 3.38
N ARG A 28 -8.99 -16.95 2.44
CA ARG A 28 -10.24 -17.68 2.66
C ARG A 28 -10.42 -18.73 1.61
N ASP A 29 -11.15 -19.77 1.93
CA ASP A 29 -11.57 -20.76 0.97
C ASP A 29 -12.52 -20.15 -0.06
N VAL A 30 -12.27 -20.42 -1.34
CA VAL A 30 -13.08 -19.92 -2.46
C VAL A 30 -13.77 -21.10 -3.12
N PHE A 31 -15.10 -21.15 -3.01
CA PHE A 31 -15.95 -22.15 -3.66
C PHE A 31 -16.54 -21.54 -4.93
N CYS A 32 -16.20 -22.09 -6.08
CA CYS A 32 -16.76 -21.68 -7.37
C CYS A 32 -17.76 -22.71 -7.86
N PHE A 33 -18.97 -22.24 -8.19
CA PHE A 33 -20.05 -23.06 -8.75
C PHE A 33 -20.38 -22.57 -10.15
N TRP A 34 -20.52 -23.48 -11.12
CA TRP A 34 -20.94 -23.13 -12.46
C TRP A 34 -21.73 -24.27 -13.09
N GLU A 35 -22.55 -23.93 -14.08
CA GLU A 35 -23.25 -24.92 -14.90
C GLU A 35 -22.35 -25.33 -16.07
N ASP A 36 -22.24 -26.62 -16.29
CA ASP A 36 -21.55 -27.22 -17.42
C ASP A 36 -22.41 -28.36 -18.00
N ARG A 37 -22.93 -28.14 -19.22
CA ARG A 37 -23.80 -29.09 -19.94
C ARG A 37 -25.03 -29.57 -19.14
N GLY A 38 -25.66 -28.67 -18.42
CA GLY A 38 -26.86 -28.97 -17.59
C GLY A 38 -26.54 -29.52 -16.20
N GLU A 39 -25.26 -29.73 -15.87
CA GLU A 39 -24.83 -30.17 -14.53
C GLU A 39 -24.18 -29.04 -13.76
N VAL A 40 -24.45 -28.97 -12.44
CA VAL A 40 -23.76 -28.03 -11.57
C VAL A 40 -22.41 -28.63 -11.19
N ARG A 41 -21.35 -27.91 -11.54
CA ARG A 41 -19.98 -28.21 -11.15
C ARG A 41 -19.55 -27.32 -9.99
N MET A 42 -18.67 -27.83 -9.14
CA MET A 42 -18.07 -27.11 -8.04
C MET A 42 -16.56 -27.36 -8.03
N GLN A 43 -15.81 -26.30 -7.73
CA GLN A 43 -14.38 -26.41 -7.45
C GLN A 43 -14.02 -25.52 -6.25
N LEU A 44 -13.20 -26.07 -5.36
CA LEU A 44 -12.63 -25.38 -4.23
C LEU A 44 -11.20 -24.93 -4.56
N LYS A 45 -10.91 -23.67 -4.31
CA LYS A 45 -9.55 -23.17 -4.11
C LYS A 45 -9.37 -22.92 -2.62
N PRO A 46 -8.62 -23.76 -1.91
CA PRO A 46 -8.40 -23.59 -0.49
C PRO A 46 -7.60 -22.32 -0.21
N HIS A 47 -7.76 -21.77 0.98
CA HIS A 47 -6.90 -20.69 1.45
C HIS A 47 -5.42 -21.13 1.47
N ALA A 48 -4.52 -20.22 1.22
CA ALA A 48 -3.10 -20.55 1.22
C ALA A 48 -2.61 -20.82 2.65
N PRO A 49 -1.92 -21.95 2.87
CA PRO A 49 -1.39 -22.28 4.19
C PRO A 49 -0.39 -21.22 4.64
N GLY A 50 -0.48 -20.81 5.91
CA GLY A 50 0.40 -19.80 6.50
C GLY A 50 0.03 -18.34 6.20
N ILE A 51 -1.04 -18.09 5.43
CA ILE A 51 -1.56 -16.73 5.24
C ILE A 51 -2.52 -16.40 6.37
N ARG A 52 -2.25 -15.27 7.04
CA ARG A 52 -3.05 -14.81 8.16
C ARG A 52 -4.28 -14.04 7.68
N LYS A 53 -5.45 -14.38 8.22
CA LYS A 53 -6.66 -13.56 8.06
C LYS A 53 -6.60 -12.35 8.99
N PHE A 54 -6.80 -11.15 8.45
CA PHE A 54 -6.89 -9.93 9.24
C PHE A 54 -8.35 -9.50 9.34
N SER A 55 -8.92 -9.53 10.54
CA SER A 55 -10.24 -8.97 10.81
C SER A 55 -10.16 -7.44 10.94
N GLU A 56 -11.28 -6.75 10.71
CA GLU A 56 -11.36 -5.29 10.93
C GLU A 56 -11.00 -4.93 12.38
N GLN A 57 -11.39 -5.76 13.34
CA GLN A 57 -11.03 -5.57 14.74
C GLN A 57 -9.52 -5.64 14.96
N ALA A 58 -8.83 -6.61 14.36
CA ALA A 58 -7.37 -6.75 14.46
C ALA A 58 -6.65 -5.57 13.80
N LEU A 59 -7.12 -5.13 12.63
CA LEU A 59 -6.55 -3.97 11.92
C LEU A 59 -6.79 -2.66 12.70
N THR A 60 -7.97 -2.50 13.30
CA THR A 60 -8.27 -1.35 14.18
C THR A 60 -7.40 -1.34 15.43
N ALA A 61 -7.14 -2.50 16.04
CA ALA A 61 -6.24 -2.59 17.19
C ALA A 61 -4.80 -2.18 16.82
N LYS A 62 -4.31 -2.59 15.63
CA LYS A 62 -3.02 -2.15 15.11
C LYS A 62 -2.98 -0.63 14.88
N ALA A 63 -4.00 -0.06 14.24
CA ALA A 63 -4.12 1.38 14.02
C ALA A 63 -4.08 2.15 15.36
N ARG A 64 -4.81 1.70 16.37
CA ARG A 64 -4.81 2.31 17.73
C ARG A 64 -3.43 2.27 18.37
N THR A 65 -2.68 1.20 18.21
CA THR A 65 -1.30 1.09 18.72
C THR A 65 -0.39 2.13 18.08
N ILE A 66 -0.48 2.30 16.76
CA ILE A 66 0.28 3.32 16.03
C ILE A 66 -0.12 4.72 16.51
N ILE A 67 -1.42 5.00 16.60
CA ILE A 67 -1.94 6.29 17.07
C ILE A 67 -1.47 6.60 18.50
N LYS A 68 -1.41 5.59 19.37
CA LYS A 68 -0.86 5.75 20.72
C LYS A 68 0.62 6.18 20.71
N SER A 69 1.43 5.56 19.84
CA SER A 69 2.84 5.94 19.67
C SER A 69 3.00 7.35 19.10
N MET A 70 2.12 7.75 18.16
CA MET A 70 2.11 9.12 17.65
C MET A 70 1.80 10.15 18.75
N ARG A 71 0.80 9.89 19.60
CA ARG A 71 0.46 10.77 20.74
C ARG A 71 1.62 10.90 21.70
N ALA A 72 2.21 9.78 22.12
CA ALA A 72 3.36 9.78 23.03
C ALA A 72 4.54 10.58 22.45
N SER A 73 4.77 10.50 21.14
CA SER A 73 5.81 11.28 20.47
C SER A 73 5.49 12.78 20.47
N LYS A 74 4.24 13.18 20.20
CA LYS A 74 3.80 14.58 20.29
C LYS A 74 3.89 15.11 21.71
N ASP A 75 3.51 14.33 22.70
CA ASP A 75 3.59 14.70 24.12
C ASP A 75 5.05 14.91 24.56
N SER A 76 6.00 14.24 23.90
CA SER A 76 7.45 14.47 24.08
C SER A 76 8.02 15.63 23.25
N GLY A 77 7.18 16.40 22.57
CA GLY A 77 7.58 17.57 21.77
C GLY A 77 8.05 17.26 20.35
N LYS A 78 7.91 16.01 19.88
CA LYS A 78 8.31 15.64 18.51
C LYS A 78 7.19 15.91 17.49
N ALA A 79 7.58 16.35 16.30
CA ALA A 79 6.68 16.34 15.15
C ALA A 79 6.44 14.90 14.67
N VAL A 80 5.27 14.64 14.11
CA VAL A 80 4.94 13.34 13.51
C VAL A 80 4.95 13.45 11.99
N MET A 81 5.76 12.61 11.34
CA MET A 81 5.81 12.48 9.88
C MET A 81 5.24 11.14 9.46
N PHE A 82 4.36 11.15 8.47
CA PHE A 82 3.91 9.95 7.76
C PHE A 82 4.59 9.88 6.40
N TYR A 83 5.25 8.76 6.08
CA TYR A 83 5.97 8.55 4.83
C TYR A 83 5.18 7.64 3.89
N SER A 84 4.43 8.23 2.97
CA SER A 84 3.73 7.49 1.91
C SER A 84 4.70 6.98 0.86
N CYS A 85 4.82 5.68 0.71
CA CYS A 85 5.75 5.04 -0.21
C CYS A 85 5.11 3.93 -1.03
N ILE A 86 5.75 3.59 -2.14
CA ILE A 86 5.39 2.42 -2.94
C ILE A 86 5.75 1.16 -2.16
N ILE A 87 4.80 0.22 -2.02
CA ILE A 87 5.07 -1.11 -1.43
C ILE A 87 4.73 -2.20 -2.44
N GLY A 88 3.47 -2.32 -2.86
CA GLY A 88 3.00 -3.41 -3.73
C GLY A 88 2.64 -2.98 -5.16
N SER A 89 2.90 -1.73 -5.54
CA SER A 89 2.44 -1.20 -6.84
C SER A 89 3.32 -1.59 -8.03
N ILE A 90 4.57 -2.00 -7.79
CA ILE A 90 5.47 -2.47 -8.84
C ILE A 90 5.48 -4.00 -8.77
N PRO A 91 5.00 -4.71 -9.81
CA PRO A 91 4.95 -6.16 -9.80
C PRO A 91 6.32 -6.81 -9.52
N GLY A 92 6.34 -7.81 -8.63
CA GLY A 92 7.56 -8.52 -8.25
C GLY A 92 8.59 -7.72 -7.45
N GLN A 93 8.31 -6.46 -7.08
CA GLN A 93 9.26 -5.58 -6.40
C GLN A 93 8.91 -5.28 -4.93
N THR A 94 7.97 -5.99 -4.33
CA THR A 94 7.54 -5.68 -2.95
C THR A 94 8.69 -5.72 -1.95
N ALA A 95 9.56 -6.72 -1.99
CA ALA A 95 10.72 -6.80 -1.10
C ALA A 95 11.72 -5.65 -1.33
N THR A 96 11.96 -5.28 -2.59
CA THR A 96 12.80 -4.14 -2.95
C THR A 96 12.16 -2.83 -2.47
N ALA A 97 10.85 -2.67 -2.63
CA ALA A 97 10.11 -1.49 -2.21
C ALA A 97 10.20 -1.27 -0.69
N ILE A 98 10.01 -2.32 0.09
CA ILE A 98 10.20 -2.29 1.54
C ILE A 98 11.62 -1.85 1.88
N LYS A 99 12.64 -2.46 1.25
CA LYS A 99 14.05 -2.12 1.50
C LYS A 99 14.39 -0.68 1.11
N VAL A 100 13.83 -0.17 0.00
CA VAL A 100 13.99 1.23 -0.43
C VAL A 100 13.39 2.18 0.60
N ALA A 101 12.15 1.93 1.05
CA ALA A 101 11.49 2.75 2.06
C ALA A 101 12.25 2.73 3.40
N ASP A 102 12.65 1.56 3.88
CA ASP A 102 13.40 1.41 5.13
C ASP A 102 14.74 2.12 5.09
N THR A 103 15.47 2.01 3.98
CA THR A 103 16.78 2.66 3.81
C THR A 103 16.63 4.18 3.87
N PHE A 104 15.64 4.73 3.17
CA PHE A 104 15.40 6.17 3.19
C PHE A 104 14.97 6.67 4.57
N VAL A 105 13.98 6.01 5.19
CA VAL A 105 13.48 6.41 6.50
C VAL A 105 14.56 6.31 7.58
N ARG A 106 15.42 5.29 7.53
CA ARG A 106 16.57 5.20 8.43
C ARG A 106 17.48 6.42 8.29
N SER A 107 17.84 6.79 7.06
CA SER A 107 18.64 7.97 6.79
C SER A 107 17.96 9.27 7.24
N LEU A 108 16.63 9.35 7.17
CA LEU A 108 15.89 10.50 7.73
C LEU A 108 15.95 10.52 9.25
N ARG A 109 15.78 9.40 9.92
CA ARG A 109 15.81 9.28 11.39
C ARG A 109 17.17 9.66 11.98
N GLU A 110 18.26 9.37 11.26
CA GLU A 110 19.62 9.78 11.65
C GLU A 110 19.82 11.30 11.60
N ARG A 111 19.03 12.02 10.83
CA ARG A 111 19.15 13.49 10.61
C ARG A 111 18.04 14.29 11.32
N LEU A 112 16.94 13.68 11.68
CA LEU A 112 15.74 14.31 12.18
C LEU A 112 15.34 13.71 13.55
N ASP A 113 16.12 14.04 14.60
CA ASP A 113 15.93 13.52 15.96
C ASP A 113 14.62 14.02 16.62
N GLN A 114 14.12 15.18 16.20
CA GLN A 114 12.88 15.79 16.69
C GLN A 114 11.64 15.37 15.88
N VAL A 115 11.77 14.36 15.00
CA VAL A 115 10.65 13.88 14.19
C VAL A 115 10.42 12.40 14.42
N PHE A 116 9.20 12.04 14.79
CA PHE A 116 8.75 10.64 14.81
C PHE A 116 8.24 10.26 13.42
N ILE A 117 8.95 9.37 12.74
CA ILE A 117 8.65 8.99 11.34
C ILE A 117 7.96 7.64 11.32
N ILE A 118 6.72 7.63 10.78
CA ILE A 118 5.96 6.42 10.48
C ILE A 118 6.33 5.96 9.07
N ASN A 119 6.90 4.75 8.98
CA ASN A 119 7.15 4.06 7.74
C ASN A 119 6.14 2.92 7.57
N PRO A 120 5.17 3.00 6.65
CA PRO A 120 4.20 1.94 6.43
C PRO A 120 4.81 0.58 6.10
N ALA A 121 6.01 0.54 5.50
CA ALA A 121 6.70 -0.69 5.17
C ALA A 121 7.06 -1.54 6.42
N GLU A 122 7.30 -0.91 7.57
CA GLU A 122 7.60 -1.59 8.84
C GLU A 122 6.39 -2.33 9.42
N TYR A 123 5.18 -2.01 8.98
CA TYR A 123 3.93 -2.58 9.49
C TYR A 123 3.30 -3.58 8.51
N PHE A 124 3.96 -3.82 7.39
CA PHE A 124 3.53 -4.80 6.42
C PHE A 124 3.75 -6.21 6.99
N GLU A 125 2.68 -6.98 7.10
CA GLU A 125 2.74 -8.38 7.51
C GLU A 125 2.39 -9.30 6.33
N PRO A 126 3.02 -10.47 6.21
CA PRO A 126 2.64 -11.45 5.21
C PRO A 126 1.14 -11.79 5.29
N GLY A 127 0.48 -11.74 4.15
CA GLY A 127 -0.97 -11.97 4.05
C GLY A 127 -1.84 -10.71 4.13
N MET A 128 -1.28 -9.55 4.46
CA MET A 128 -1.99 -8.28 4.30
C MET A 128 -2.17 -7.96 2.82
N ASP A 129 -3.38 -7.67 2.43
CA ASP A 129 -3.69 -7.13 1.11
C ASP A 129 -3.78 -5.60 1.11
N GLY A 130 -3.95 -5.01 -0.08
CA GLY A 130 -4.05 -3.56 -0.22
C GLY A 130 -5.25 -2.95 0.52
N ASP A 131 -6.34 -3.70 0.68
CA ASP A 131 -7.53 -3.24 1.41
C ASP A 131 -7.31 -3.31 2.92
N ASP A 132 -6.60 -4.34 3.43
CA ASP A 132 -6.18 -4.42 4.83
C ASP A 132 -5.32 -3.21 5.21
N LEU A 133 -4.32 -2.92 4.38
CA LEU A 133 -3.43 -1.79 4.58
C LEU A 133 -4.20 -0.47 4.55
N MET A 134 -5.05 -0.25 3.55
CA MET A 134 -5.82 1.00 3.43
C MET A 134 -6.81 1.18 4.59
N PHE A 135 -7.49 0.11 5.04
CA PHE A 135 -8.39 0.17 6.19
C PHE A 135 -7.68 0.56 7.47
N MET A 136 -6.50 -0.02 7.71
CA MET A 136 -5.68 0.29 8.89
C MET A 136 -5.10 1.70 8.82
N TRP A 137 -4.49 2.06 7.69
CA TRP A 137 -3.81 3.34 7.53
C TRP A 137 -4.76 4.52 7.50
N GLU A 138 -5.96 4.41 6.93
CA GLU A 138 -6.93 5.50 6.93
C GLU A 138 -7.30 5.95 8.36
N GLN A 139 -7.40 5.03 9.31
CA GLN A 139 -7.65 5.37 10.71
C GLN A 139 -6.49 6.16 11.32
N VAL A 140 -5.24 5.78 11.03
CA VAL A 140 -4.04 6.49 11.47
C VAL A 140 -3.94 7.87 10.82
N GLN A 141 -4.17 7.93 9.53
CA GLN A 141 -4.06 9.12 8.71
C GLN A 141 -5.09 10.20 9.09
N ARG A 142 -6.31 9.78 9.43
CA ARG A 142 -7.40 10.69 9.87
C ARG A 142 -7.35 11.04 11.36
N SER A 143 -6.31 10.61 12.09
CA SER A 143 -6.20 10.87 13.53
C SER A 143 -5.94 12.34 13.91
N GLY A 144 -5.57 13.20 12.96
CA GLY A 144 -5.20 14.60 13.19
C GLY A 144 -3.84 14.78 13.86
N LEU A 145 -3.02 13.73 13.96
CA LEU A 145 -1.74 13.77 14.67
C LEU A 145 -0.54 14.00 13.76
N ILE A 146 -0.71 13.90 12.45
CA ILE A 146 0.36 14.07 11.46
C ILE A 146 0.65 15.56 11.26
N ASN A 147 1.91 15.94 11.41
CA ASN A 147 2.39 17.30 11.13
C ASN A 147 2.98 17.42 9.72
N ILE A 148 3.64 16.36 9.27
CA ILE A 148 4.29 16.31 7.96
C ILE A 148 3.85 15.04 7.24
N TRP A 149 3.29 15.18 6.06
CA TRP A 149 2.95 14.06 5.19
C TRP A 149 3.89 14.06 3.99
N ARG A 150 4.87 13.17 4.01
CA ARG A 150 5.85 13.06 2.95
C ARG A 150 5.50 11.94 2.01
N PHE A 151 5.39 12.27 0.73
CA PHE A 151 5.22 11.30 -0.35
C PHE A 151 6.56 11.01 -1.01
N GLN A 152 6.86 9.74 -1.19
CA GLN A 152 8.09 9.26 -1.80
C GLN A 152 8.30 9.88 -3.20
N SER A 153 9.39 10.60 -3.38
CA SER A 153 9.78 11.18 -4.66
C SER A 153 10.82 10.31 -5.38
N MET A 154 11.15 10.66 -6.62
CA MET A 154 12.24 10.00 -7.33
C MET A 154 13.58 10.21 -6.64
N GLU A 155 13.81 11.40 -6.10
CA GLU A 155 15.03 11.74 -5.36
C GLU A 155 15.17 10.87 -4.10
N ASP A 156 14.06 10.56 -3.40
CA ASP A 156 14.07 9.66 -2.25
C ASP A 156 14.48 8.24 -2.67
N ILE A 157 13.98 7.78 -3.82
CA ILE A 157 14.30 6.46 -4.39
C ILE A 157 15.76 6.40 -4.83
N GLU A 158 16.24 7.41 -5.56
CA GLU A 158 17.63 7.52 -6.00
C GLU A 158 18.58 7.55 -4.81
N ALA A 159 18.25 8.35 -3.78
CA ALA A 159 19.02 8.39 -2.54
C ALA A 159 19.08 7.02 -1.85
N SER A 160 17.94 6.29 -1.81
CA SER A 160 17.90 4.96 -1.21
C SER A 160 18.78 3.95 -1.95
N PHE A 161 18.69 3.92 -3.28
CA PHE A 161 19.54 3.04 -4.08
C PHE A 161 21.03 3.42 -3.94
N GLY A 162 21.33 4.72 -3.91
CA GLY A 162 22.70 5.22 -3.65
C GLY A 162 23.24 4.79 -2.29
N LEU A 163 22.45 4.90 -1.22
CA LEU A 163 22.81 4.43 0.13
C LEU A 163 23.00 2.91 0.20
N MET A 164 22.34 2.16 -0.66
CA MET A 164 22.54 0.71 -0.80
C MET A 164 23.74 0.34 -1.70
N GLY A 165 24.44 1.31 -2.29
CA GLY A 165 25.50 1.09 -3.27
C GLY A 165 25.01 0.55 -4.61
N LEU A 166 23.74 0.79 -4.95
CA LEU A 166 23.08 0.27 -6.15
C LEU A 166 22.69 1.39 -7.10
N LYS A 167 22.60 1.08 -8.39
CA LYS A 167 21.93 1.93 -9.38
C LYS A 167 20.43 1.67 -9.34
N VAL A 168 19.63 2.70 -9.64
CA VAL A 168 18.17 2.54 -9.78
C VAL A 168 17.89 1.58 -10.95
N PRO A 169 17.22 0.44 -10.70
CA PRO A 169 16.88 -0.48 -11.78
C PRO A 169 15.87 0.15 -12.76
N PRO A 170 15.89 -0.22 -14.05
CA PRO A 170 14.97 0.34 -15.05
C PRO A 170 13.49 0.23 -14.66
N VAL A 171 13.10 -0.86 -13.98
CA VAL A 171 11.73 -1.08 -13.49
C VAL A 171 11.26 -0.02 -12.49
N TRP A 172 12.18 0.70 -11.85
CA TRP A 172 11.90 1.80 -10.91
C TRP A 172 11.96 3.19 -11.57
N SER A 173 12.44 3.30 -12.78
CA SER A 173 12.59 4.58 -13.46
C SER A 173 11.24 5.29 -13.62
N GLY A 174 11.16 6.55 -13.16
CA GLY A 174 9.94 7.36 -13.20
C GLY A 174 8.80 6.89 -12.29
N LYS A 175 9.04 6.00 -11.34
CA LYS A 175 8.01 5.43 -10.46
C LYS A 175 8.17 5.96 -9.02
N ASP A 176 7.67 7.16 -8.80
CA ASP A 176 7.50 7.75 -7.47
C ASP A 176 6.13 7.41 -6.85
N ALA A 177 5.78 8.00 -5.71
CA ALA A 177 4.51 7.78 -5.02
C ALA A 177 3.28 8.00 -5.93
N THR A 178 3.39 8.84 -6.98
CA THR A 178 2.28 9.08 -7.93
C THR A 178 1.92 7.85 -8.75
N PHE A 179 2.81 6.86 -8.83
CA PHE A 179 2.56 5.58 -9.48
C PHE A 179 1.64 4.67 -8.66
N SER A 180 1.57 4.86 -7.34
CA SER A 180 0.82 4.01 -6.42
C SER A 180 -0.63 4.46 -6.29
N THR A 181 -1.58 3.52 -6.51
CA THR A 181 -3.01 3.77 -6.22
C THR A 181 -3.25 4.01 -4.72
N GLY A 182 -2.50 3.32 -3.85
CA GLY A 182 -2.52 3.56 -2.41
C GLY A 182 -2.13 4.98 -2.07
N CYS A 183 -0.97 5.44 -2.56
CA CYS A 183 -0.51 6.81 -2.33
C CYS A 183 -1.45 7.87 -2.95
N THR A 184 -2.15 7.54 -4.05
CA THR A 184 -3.19 8.43 -4.60
C THR A 184 -4.39 8.58 -3.66
N LYS A 185 -4.83 7.50 -3.01
CA LYS A 185 -5.87 7.56 -1.96
C LYS A 185 -5.37 8.36 -0.75
N GLU A 186 -4.12 8.13 -0.34
CA GLU A 186 -3.47 8.84 0.77
C GLU A 186 -3.34 10.35 0.49
N MET A 187 -3.03 10.75 -0.76
CA MET A 187 -3.00 12.17 -1.15
C MET A 187 -4.38 12.82 -0.99
N ARG A 188 -5.48 12.13 -1.35
CA ARG A 188 -6.83 12.65 -1.10
C ARG A 188 -7.09 12.85 0.38
N ILE A 189 -6.73 11.88 1.22
CA ILE A 189 -6.87 11.99 2.68
C ILE A 189 -6.01 13.15 3.21
N ALA A 190 -4.77 13.29 2.74
CA ALA A 190 -3.87 14.37 3.16
C ALA A 190 -4.46 15.75 2.84
N LEU A 191 -5.01 15.94 1.65
CA LEU A 191 -5.66 17.18 1.26
C LEU A 191 -6.95 17.45 2.07
N ASP A 192 -7.74 16.41 2.37
CA ASP A 192 -8.91 16.54 3.24
C ASP A 192 -8.51 16.95 4.65
N MET A 193 -7.48 16.31 5.21
CA MET A 193 -6.96 16.62 6.53
C MET A 193 -6.37 18.03 6.59
N GLN A 194 -5.67 18.49 5.55
CA GLN A 194 -5.11 19.84 5.49
C GLN A 194 -6.19 20.94 5.51
N ARG A 195 -7.42 20.66 5.03
CA ARG A 195 -8.53 21.63 5.15
C ARG A 195 -8.95 21.88 6.60
N SER A 196 -8.87 20.85 7.44
CA SER A 196 -9.22 20.94 8.88
C SER A 196 -8.00 21.20 9.76
N HIS A 197 -6.80 20.93 9.26
CA HIS A 197 -5.50 21.12 9.91
C HIS A 197 -4.55 21.88 8.98
N PRO A 198 -4.70 23.21 8.82
CA PRO A 198 -3.92 23.99 7.85
C PRO A 198 -2.40 23.94 8.08
N GLU A 199 -1.97 23.59 9.28
CA GLU A 199 -0.57 23.42 9.66
C GLU A 199 0.06 22.14 9.10
N LEU A 200 -0.74 21.20 8.59
CA LEU A 200 -0.24 19.98 7.96
C LEU A 200 0.57 20.31 6.71
N GLN A 201 1.83 19.92 6.71
CA GLN A 201 2.71 20.09 5.56
C GLN A 201 2.67 18.83 4.68
N ILE A 202 2.37 19.01 3.39
CA ILE A 202 2.44 17.95 2.38
C ILE A 202 3.72 18.16 1.57
N VAL A 203 4.60 17.15 1.55
CA VAL A 203 5.93 17.21 0.93
C VAL A 203 6.08 16.07 -0.08
N GLY A 204 6.66 16.38 -1.25
CA GLY A 204 6.89 15.39 -2.31
C GLY A 204 6.30 15.85 -3.65
N PRO A 205 5.93 14.92 -4.54
CA PRO A 205 5.31 15.26 -5.82
C PRO A 205 4.02 16.05 -5.64
N GLY A 206 3.79 17.04 -6.52
CA GLY A 206 2.59 17.87 -6.46
C GLY A 206 1.29 17.08 -6.58
N PRO A 207 0.21 17.47 -5.88
CA PRO A 207 -1.07 16.75 -5.87
C PRO A 207 -1.63 16.49 -7.27
N GLU A 208 -1.45 17.42 -8.19
CA GLU A 208 -1.91 17.29 -9.58
C GLU A 208 -1.32 16.07 -10.31
N LYS A 209 -0.11 15.63 -9.94
CA LYS A 209 0.53 14.47 -10.55
C LYS A 209 -0.17 13.16 -10.15
N PHE A 210 -0.72 13.08 -8.94
CA PHE A 210 -1.46 11.92 -8.48
C PHE A 210 -2.80 11.76 -9.20
N PHE A 211 -3.46 12.87 -9.56
CA PHE A 211 -4.81 12.85 -10.12
C PHE A 211 -4.82 12.78 -11.64
N ARG A 212 -3.83 13.34 -12.33
CA ARG A 212 -3.70 13.24 -13.79
C ARG A 212 -3.70 11.81 -14.30
N ARG A 213 -3.08 10.88 -13.60
CA ARG A 213 -3.05 9.46 -14.00
C ARG A 213 -4.44 8.81 -13.97
N GLY A 214 -5.32 9.23 -13.05
CA GLY A 214 -6.70 8.75 -12.99
C GLY A 214 -7.57 9.32 -14.10
N ASP A 215 -7.42 10.61 -14.39
CA ASP A 215 -8.31 11.35 -15.29
C ASP A 215 -8.01 11.06 -16.79
N TYR A 216 -6.76 10.75 -17.12
CA TYR A 216 -6.38 10.47 -18.51
C TYR A 216 -6.26 8.99 -18.86
N GLY A 217 -6.57 8.07 -17.96
CA GLY A 217 -6.38 6.64 -18.17
C GLY A 217 -4.90 6.25 -18.42
N VAL A 218 -3.99 7.20 -18.26
CA VAL A 218 -2.54 7.01 -18.43
C VAL A 218 -1.99 6.42 -17.14
N GLY A 219 -1.50 5.23 -17.15
CA GLY A 219 -0.79 4.69 -16.03
C GLY A 219 -0.76 3.16 -16.02
N LYS A 220 -1.80 2.49 -15.54
CA LYS A 220 -1.71 1.03 -15.37
C LYS A 220 -1.56 0.25 -16.68
N PHE A 221 -2.17 0.69 -17.77
CA PHE A 221 -2.06 0.01 -19.08
C PHE A 221 -0.71 0.26 -19.73
N PHE A 222 -0.24 1.50 -19.71
CA PHE A 222 1.04 1.89 -20.31
C PHE A 222 2.22 1.29 -19.53
N ASP A 223 2.15 1.35 -18.21
CA ASP A 223 3.19 0.84 -17.33
C ASP A 223 3.25 -0.69 -17.30
N ALA A 224 2.13 -1.38 -17.47
CA ALA A 224 2.12 -2.84 -17.62
C ALA A 224 2.84 -3.28 -18.90
N THR A 225 2.67 -2.55 -20.01
CA THR A 225 3.35 -2.84 -21.29
C THR A 225 4.85 -2.60 -21.18
N ILE A 226 5.27 -1.49 -20.52
CA ILE A 226 6.69 -1.17 -20.27
C ILE A 226 7.30 -2.18 -19.28
N SER A 227 6.58 -2.57 -18.23
CA SER A 227 7.07 -3.55 -17.26
C SER A 227 7.27 -4.92 -17.91
N ASN A 228 6.42 -5.32 -18.84
CA ASN A 228 6.55 -6.58 -19.56
C ASN A 228 7.73 -6.56 -20.56
N ALA A 229 8.03 -5.40 -21.15
CA ALA A 229 9.18 -5.25 -22.06
C ALA A 229 10.56 -5.37 -21.35
N TYR A 230 10.60 -5.27 -20.02
CA TYR A 230 11.82 -5.42 -19.20
C TYR A 230 11.89 -6.75 -18.45
N GLN A 231 10.96 -7.68 -18.69
CA GLN A 231 10.95 -9.03 -18.11
C GLN A 231 11.45 -10.11 -19.07
N GLU A 232 11.85 -9.75 -20.30
CA GLU A 232 12.49 -10.64 -21.29
C GLU A 232 14.02 -10.65 -21.18
#